data_fe31ab57bf355ac85d729f279fb73138
#
_entry.id   fe31ab57bf355ac85d729f279fb73138
#
_cell.length_a   1.000
_cell.length_b   1.000
_cell.length_c   1.000
_cell.angle_alpha   90.00
_cell.angle_beta   90.00
_cell.angle_gamma   90.00
#
_symmetry.space_group_name_H-M   'P 1'
#
loop_
_entity.id
_entity.type
_entity.pdbx_description
1 polymer ?
#
loop_
_entity_poly.entity_id
_entity_poly.type
_entity_poly.pdbx_seq_one_letter_code
_entity_poly.pdbx_strand_id
1 'polypeptide(L)'
;MSTQRQRVVQEVSRLTRLASFRQQVLFAYGNRCAVTRVQLRLVDAAHILPVGADGSADHVINGLALSPTYHRAFDAGLIYLDDRRHMRLNEGQLHVLERMNLGGGVDTFRAPLGQIFLPPDPNQRPSQDFIRRANRFRQIIT
;
A
#
# COMPACT_ATOMS: atom_id res chain seq x y z
N MET A 1 12.80 -12.58 -29.20
CA MET A 1 11.37 -12.23 -29.36
C MET A 1 10.47 -13.32 -28.77
N SER A 2 9.51 -12.92 -27.92
CA SER A 2 8.56 -13.89 -27.35
C SER A 2 7.51 -14.30 -28.37
N THR A 3 7.24 -15.60 -28.48
CA THR A 3 6.09 -16.10 -29.25
C THR A 3 4.79 -15.74 -28.54
N GLN A 4 3.66 -15.79 -29.25
CA GLN A 4 2.34 -15.57 -28.66
C GLN A 4 2.06 -16.56 -27.51
N ARG A 5 2.48 -17.83 -27.66
CA ARG A 5 2.36 -18.86 -26.64
C ARG A 5 3.14 -18.49 -25.36
N GLN A 6 4.37 -18.01 -25.53
CA GLN A 6 5.18 -17.58 -24.39
C GLN A 6 4.57 -16.37 -23.67
N ARG A 7 3.97 -15.42 -24.40
CA ARG A 7 3.29 -14.28 -23.81
C ARG A 7 2.09 -14.72 -22.98
N VAL A 8 1.30 -15.69 -23.45
CA VAL A 8 0.16 -16.22 -22.70
C VAL A 8 0.64 -16.88 -21.41
N VAL A 9 1.70 -17.70 -21.47
CA VAL A 9 2.27 -18.36 -20.29
C VAL A 9 2.78 -17.33 -19.28
N GLN A 10 3.47 -16.27 -19.75
CA GLN A 10 3.97 -15.22 -18.90
C GLN A 10 2.84 -14.45 -18.23
N GLU A 11 1.76 -14.16 -18.95
CA GLU A 11 0.60 -13.45 -18.40
C GLU A 11 -0.12 -14.28 -17.33
N VAL A 12 -0.32 -15.59 -17.58
CA VAL A 12 -0.93 -16.50 -16.60
C VAL A 12 -0.06 -16.58 -15.34
N SER A 13 1.25 -16.67 -15.49
CA SER A 13 2.17 -16.68 -14.36
C SER A 13 2.11 -15.38 -13.55
N ARG A 14 2.05 -14.22 -14.22
CA ARG A 14 1.90 -12.92 -13.57
C ARG A 14 0.61 -12.84 -12.77
N LEU A 15 -0.51 -13.21 -13.37
CA LEU A 15 -1.82 -13.18 -12.71
C LEU A 15 -1.86 -14.11 -11.50
N THR A 16 -1.23 -15.29 -11.61
CA THR A 16 -1.14 -16.24 -10.50
C THR A 16 -0.35 -15.65 -9.32
N ARG A 17 0.78 -14.98 -9.59
CA ARG A 17 1.58 -14.33 -8.53
C ARG A 17 0.79 -13.21 -7.86
N LEU A 18 0.05 -12.39 -8.63
CA LEU A 18 -0.77 -11.32 -8.07
C LEU A 18 -1.90 -11.86 -7.22
N ALA A 19 -2.56 -12.94 -7.64
CA ALA A 19 -3.61 -13.59 -6.86
C ALA A 19 -3.06 -14.15 -5.55
N SER A 20 -1.88 -14.78 -5.58
CA SER A 20 -1.20 -15.30 -4.40
C SER A 20 -0.79 -14.19 -3.45
N PHE A 21 -0.23 -13.09 -3.96
CA PHE A 21 0.13 -11.90 -3.17
C PHE A 21 -1.10 -11.35 -2.45
N ARG A 22 -2.21 -11.16 -3.19
CA ARG A 22 -3.45 -10.67 -2.62
C ARG A 22 -3.94 -11.55 -1.48
N GLN A 23 -3.98 -12.86 -1.69
CA GLN A 23 -4.41 -13.82 -0.67
C GLN A 23 -3.51 -13.76 0.57
N GLN A 24 -2.20 -13.72 0.39
CA GLN A 24 -1.26 -13.68 1.50
C GLN A 24 -1.39 -12.38 2.31
N VAL A 25 -1.52 -11.24 1.63
CA VAL A 25 -1.66 -9.94 2.30
C VAL A 25 -2.98 -9.90 3.07
N LEU A 26 -4.10 -10.22 2.43
CA LEU A 26 -5.40 -10.17 3.10
C LEU A 26 -5.45 -11.13 4.27
N PHE A 27 -4.89 -12.33 4.13
CA PHE A 27 -4.85 -13.30 5.24
C PHE A 27 -4.00 -12.77 6.40
N ALA A 28 -2.81 -12.21 6.11
CA ALA A 28 -1.91 -11.70 7.13
C ALA A 28 -2.56 -10.58 7.96
N TYR A 29 -3.37 -9.74 7.34
CA TYR A 29 -4.07 -8.63 8.01
C TYR A 29 -5.47 -9.00 8.50
N GLY A 30 -5.84 -10.28 8.47
CA GLY A 30 -7.16 -10.72 8.92
C GLY A 30 -8.31 -10.10 8.13
N ASN A 31 -8.09 -9.83 6.84
CA ASN A 31 -9.06 -9.17 5.96
C ASN A 31 -9.53 -7.81 6.49
N ARG A 32 -8.63 -7.10 7.20
CA ARG A 32 -8.89 -5.77 7.77
C ARG A 32 -8.05 -4.71 7.06
N CYS A 33 -8.63 -3.54 6.86
CA CYS A 33 -7.86 -2.37 6.48
C CYS A 33 -6.87 -2.03 7.62
N ALA A 34 -5.60 -1.85 7.27
CA ALA A 34 -4.57 -1.53 8.27
C ALA A 34 -4.83 -0.17 8.95
N VAL A 35 -5.50 0.76 8.27
CA VAL A 35 -5.80 2.09 8.79
C VAL A 35 -7.11 2.11 9.57
N THR A 36 -8.21 1.64 8.97
CA THR A 36 -9.55 1.76 9.55
C THR A 36 -9.97 0.54 10.37
N ARG A 37 -9.32 -0.59 10.17
CA ARG A 37 -9.64 -1.91 10.74
C ARG A 37 -10.98 -2.49 10.25
N VAL A 38 -11.60 -1.86 9.27
CA VAL A 38 -12.87 -2.33 8.69
C VAL A 38 -12.59 -3.54 7.80
N GLN A 39 -13.46 -4.54 7.88
CA GLN A 39 -13.43 -5.74 7.04
C GLN A 39 -14.40 -5.60 5.85
N LEU A 40 -15.56 -6.16 5.91
CA LEU A 40 -16.70 -6.04 4.98
C LEU A 40 -16.36 -6.36 3.52
N ARG A 41 -15.23 -7.06 3.26
CA ARG A 41 -14.69 -7.30 1.92
C ARG A 41 -14.41 -6.01 1.14
N LEU A 42 -14.11 -4.94 1.87
CA LEU A 42 -13.77 -3.63 1.31
C LEU A 42 -12.27 -3.35 1.54
N VAL A 43 -11.44 -4.34 1.25
CA VAL A 43 -10.01 -4.28 1.51
C VAL A 43 -9.25 -4.78 0.28
N ASP A 44 -8.30 -3.98 -0.17
CA ASP A 44 -7.39 -4.32 -1.27
C ASP A 44 -6.03 -4.71 -0.72
N ALA A 45 -5.27 -5.49 -1.49
CA ALA A 45 -3.87 -5.73 -1.23
C ALA A 45 -3.04 -4.70 -2.01
N ALA A 46 -2.43 -3.78 -1.29
CA ALA A 46 -1.59 -2.72 -1.88
C ALA A 46 -0.11 -3.11 -1.80
N HIS A 47 0.66 -2.79 -2.84
CA HIS A 47 2.12 -2.89 -2.80
C HIS A 47 2.69 -1.64 -2.12
N ILE A 48 3.59 -1.84 -1.15
CA ILE A 48 4.30 -0.73 -0.51
C ILE A 48 5.24 -0.07 -1.52
N LEU A 49 6.19 -0.84 -2.04
CA LEU A 49 7.01 -0.42 -3.18
C LEU A 49 6.28 -0.85 -4.46
N PRO A 50 5.86 0.10 -5.32
CA PRO A 50 4.99 -0.19 -6.46
C PRO A 50 5.60 -1.20 -7.43
N VAL A 51 4.73 -1.93 -8.14
CA VAL A 51 5.12 -2.97 -9.11
C VAL A 51 6.10 -2.45 -10.15
N GLY A 52 5.96 -1.20 -10.60
CA GLY A 52 6.84 -0.60 -11.60
C GLY A 52 8.19 -0.12 -11.07
N ALA A 53 8.43 -0.19 -9.76
CA ALA A 53 9.68 0.27 -9.16
C ALA A 53 10.72 -0.85 -9.13
N ASP A 54 12.00 -0.49 -9.32
CA ASP A 54 13.09 -1.45 -9.21
C ASP A 54 13.12 -2.06 -7.81
N GLY A 55 13.25 -3.37 -7.74
CA GLY A 55 13.33 -4.11 -6.49
C GLY A 55 11.98 -4.41 -5.84
N SER A 56 10.87 -4.09 -6.49
CA SER A 56 9.55 -4.47 -6.01
C SER A 56 9.38 -5.99 -6.00
N ALA A 57 8.55 -6.50 -5.09
CA ALA A 57 8.30 -7.92 -4.94
C ALA A 57 6.84 -8.18 -4.60
N ASP A 58 6.34 -9.34 -5.05
CA ASP A 58 5.00 -9.84 -4.72
C ASP A 58 5.08 -10.69 -3.46
N HIS A 59 5.57 -10.09 -2.38
CA HIS A 59 5.77 -10.74 -1.10
C HIS A 59 4.98 -9.99 -0.01
N VAL A 60 4.46 -10.73 0.97
CA VAL A 60 3.62 -10.16 2.02
C VAL A 60 4.28 -8.99 2.76
N ILE A 61 5.61 -9.00 2.92
CA ILE A 61 6.33 -7.90 3.59
C ILE A 61 6.41 -6.63 2.75
N ASN A 62 6.02 -6.69 1.47
CA ASN A 62 5.82 -5.53 0.59
C ASN A 62 4.33 -5.25 0.40
N GLY A 63 3.50 -5.71 1.31
CA GLY A 63 2.05 -5.62 1.20
C GLY A 63 1.40 -4.88 2.36
N LEU A 64 0.33 -4.16 2.04
CA LEU A 64 -0.58 -3.53 3.00
C LEU A 64 -2.01 -3.87 2.61
N ALA A 65 -2.82 -4.23 3.59
CA ALA A 65 -4.27 -4.33 3.38
C ALA A 65 -4.88 -2.95 3.62
N LEU A 66 -5.50 -2.37 2.62
CA LEU A 66 -6.07 -1.02 2.68
C LEU A 66 -7.45 -0.97 2.03
N SER A 67 -8.38 -0.25 2.64
CA SER A 67 -9.65 0.07 1.99
C SER A 67 -9.38 0.89 0.72
N PRO A 68 -10.30 0.91 -0.26
CA PRO A 68 -10.06 1.59 -1.54
C PRO A 68 -9.66 3.05 -1.41
N THR A 69 -10.26 3.81 -0.49
CA THR A 69 -9.91 5.21 -0.27
C THR A 69 -8.46 5.37 0.18
N TYR A 70 -8.05 4.60 1.19
CA TYR A 70 -6.68 4.67 1.71
C TYR A 70 -5.67 4.03 0.78
N HIS A 71 -6.06 3.00 0.03
CA HIS A 71 -5.23 2.42 -1.02
C HIS A 71 -4.89 3.48 -2.09
N ARG A 72 -5.89 4.18 -2.56
CA ARG A 72 -5.68 5.25 -3.55
C ARG A 72 -4.83 6.39 -3.00
N ALA A 73 -5.06 6.78 -1.75
CA ALA A 73 -4.27 7.81 -1.09
C ALA A 73 -2.80 7.39 -0.94
N PHE A 74 -2.57 6.13 -0.60
CA PHE A 74 -1.22 5.58 -0.45
C PHE A 74 -0.49 5.56 -1.81
N ASP A 75 -1.14 5.07 -2.85
CA ASP A 75 -0.54 5.05 -4.19
C ASP A 75 -0.22 6.46 -4.69
N ALA A 76 -1.03 7.43 -4.35
CA ALA A 76 -0.83 8.84 -4.74
C ALA A 76 0.21 9.56 -3.88
N GLY A 77 0.70 8.95 -2.82
CA GLY A 77 1.66 9.58 -1.91
C GLY A 77 1.05 10.59 -0.96
N LEU A 78 -0.28 10.64 -0.85
CA LEU A 78 -0.96 11.50 0.14
C LEU A 78 -0.75 11.00 1.56
N ILE A 79 -0.63 9.69 1.72
CA ILE A 79 -0.25 9.06 2.98
C ILE A 79 0.96 8.16 2.75
N TYR A 80 1.75 7.94 3.79
CA TYR A 80 2.96 7.11 3.72
C TYR A 80 3.23 6.46 5.07
N LEU A 81 3.99 5.37 5.06
CA LEU A 81 4.47 4.74 6.29
C LEU A 81 5.81 5.37 6.69
N ASP A 82 5.95 5.68 7.98
CA ASP A 82 7.25 6.06 8.53
C ASP A 82 8.05 4.84 9.00
N ASP A 83 9.25 5.05 9.54
CA ASP A 83 10.15 3.98 10.01
C ASP A 83 9.58 3.18 11.19
N ARG A 84 8.54 3.68 11.85
CA ARG A 84 7.85 3.01 12.95
C ARG A 84 6.58 2.30 12.49
N ARG A 85 6.36 2.23 11.19
CA ARG A 85 5.13 1.68 10.60
C ARG A 85 3.87 2.43 11.02
N HIS A 86 4.00 3.73 11.26
CA HIS A 86 2.83 4.60 11.42
C HIS A 86 2.46 5.20 10.08
N MET A 87 1.17 5.26 9.81
CA MET A 87 0.67 5.91 8.60
C MET A 87 0.56 7.40 8.84
N ARG A 88 1.25 8.17 8.02
CA ARG A 88 1.34 9.62 8.13
C ARG A 88 0.68 10.30 6.95
N LEU A 89 0.05 11.43 7.20
CA LEU A 89 -0.42 12.31 6.14
C LEU A 89 0.75 13.12 5.59
N ASN A 90 0.88 13.17 4.26
CA ASN A 90 1.88 14.00 3.61
C ASN A 90 1.41 15.45 3.66
N GLU A 91 1.89 16.18 4.66
CA GLU A 91 1.44 17.55 4.94
C GLU A 91 1.76 18.50 3.77
N GLY A 92 2.89 18.31 3.10
CA GLY A 92 3.24 19.12 1.93
C GLY A 92 2.23 18.97 0.79
N GLN A 93 1.82 17.73 0.51
CA GLN A 93 0.81 17.46 -0.52
C GLN A 93 -0.56 18.00 -0.10
N LEU A 94 -0.94 17.84 1.17
CA LEU A 94 -2.19 18.39 1.69
C LEU A 94 -2.21 19.89 1.52
N HIS A 95 -1.11 20.57 1.83
CA HIS A 95 -1.02 22.03 1.71
C HIS A 95 -1.27 22.49 0.26
N VAL A 96 -0.73 21.77 -0.72
CA VAL A 96 -1.01 22.05 -2.14
C VAL A 96 -2.50 21.87 -2.45
N LEU A 97 -3.10 20.78 -1.97
CA LEU A 97 -4.54 20.53 -2.18
C LEU A 97 -5.40 21.60 -1.56
N GLU A 98 -5.06 22.06 -0.35
CA GLU A 98 -5.80 23.13 0.32
C GLU A 98 -5.75 24.43 -0.48
N ARG A 99 -4.60 24.77 -1.05
CA ARG A 99 -4.48 25.96 -1.91
C ARG A 99 -5.31 25.84 -3.19
N MET A 100 -5.63 24.61 -3.61
CA MET A 100 -6.49 24.34 -4.77
C MET A 100 -7.96 24.20 -4.37
N ASN A 101 -8.33 24.45 -3.12
CA ASN A 101 -9.65 24.23 -2.56
C ASN A 101 -10.10 22.76 -2.64
N LEU A 102 -9.16 21.83 -2.47
CA LEU A 102 -9.41 20.38 -2.53
C LEU A 102 -9.12 19.71 -1.19
N GLY A 103 -9.07 20.46 -0.09
CA GLY A 103 -8.80 19.91 1.25
C GLY A 103 -10.03 19.48 2.03
N GLY A 104 -11.21 19.45 1.41
CA GLY A 104 -12.44 19.07 2.11
C GLY A 104 -12.39 17.65 2.63
N GLY A 105 -12.88 17.44 3.86
CA GLY A 105 -12.95 16.12 4.48
C GLY A 105 -11.66 15.66 5.16
N VAL A 106 -10.62 16.51 5.23
CA VAL A 106 -9.32 16.10 5.75
C VAL A 106 -9.37 15.65 7.21
N ASP A 107 -10.20 16.27 8.05
CA ASP A 107 -10.27 15.91 9.47
C ASP A 107 -10.76 14.47 9.65
N THR A 108 -11.82 14.09 8.95
CA THR A 108 -12.33 12.71 8.96
C THR A 108 -11.32 11.73 8.37
N PHE A 109 -10.66 12.12 7.29
CA PHE A 109 -9.65 11.30 6.64
C PHE A 109 -8.44 11.08 7.54
N ARG A 110 -7.98 12.12 8.24
CA ARG A 110 -6.82 12.10 9.14
C ARG A 110 -7.06 11.25 10.40
N ALA A 111 -8.29 11.22 10.89
CA ALA A 111 -8.60 10.68 12.22
C ALA A 111 -8.08 9.25 12.46
N PRO A 112 -8.22 8.28 11.53
CA PRO A 112 -7.76 6.92 11.78
C PRO A 112 -6.26 6.70 11.47
N LEU A 113 -5.54 7.70 10.98
CA LEU A 113 -4.11 7.57 10.69
C LEU A 113 -3.29 7.42 11.97
N GLY A 114 -2.04 7.02 11.83
CA GLY A 114 -1.13 6.80 12.94
C GLY A 114 -0.75 5.34 13.03
N GLN A 115 -0.85 4.76 14.21
CA GLN A 115 -0.52 3.36 14.41
C GLN A 115 -1.47 2.47 13.60
N ILE A 116 -0.91 1.68 12.67
CA ILE A 116 -1.73 0.78 11.85
C ILE A 116 -1.93 -0.56 12.55
N PHE A 117 -2.97 -1.28 12.12
CA PHE A 117 -3.12 -2.69 12.44
C PHE A 117 -2.03 -3.47 11.69
N LEU A 118 -1.24 -4.25 12.44
CA LEU A 118 -0.15 -5.05 11.88
C LEU A 118 -0.51 -6.54 11.91
N PRO A 119 0.02 -7.33 10.97
CA PRO A 119 -0.08 -8.77 11.06
C PRO A 119 0.41 -9.28 12.42
N PRO A 120 -0.29 -10.23 13.05
CA PRO A 120 0.18 -10.83 14.31
C PRO A 120 1.55 -11.48 14.19
N ASP A 121 1.86 -12.12 13.04
CA ASP A 121 3.16 -12.70 12.78
C ASP A 121 4.15 -11.60 12.38
N PRO A 122 5.21 -11.36 13.17
CA PRO A 122 6.19 -10.33 12.86
C PRO A 122 6.88 -10.52 11.50
N ASN A 123 6.98 -11.76 11.01
CA ASN A 123 7.63 -12.07 9.73
C ASN A 123 6.78 -11.66 8.52
N GLN A 124 5.53 -11.29 8.75
CA GLN A 124 4.61 -10.85 7.69
C GLN A 124 4.40 -9.34 7.68
N ARG A 125 5.05 -8.63 8.59
CA ARG A 125 4.89 -7.18 8.70
C ARG A 125 5.67 -6.43 7.64
N PRO A 126 5.26 -5.20 7.31
CA PRO A 126 5.95 -4.39 6.31
C PRO A 126 7.44 -4.26 6.58
N SER A 127 8.26 -4.55 5.56
CA SER A 127 9.70 -4.41 5.64
C SER A 127 10.08 -2.93 5.68
N GLN A 128 10.94 -2.55 6.61
CA GLN A 128 11.47 -1.19 6.70
C GLN A 128 12.23 -0.80 5.43
N ASP A 129 12.92 -1.75 4.81
CA ASP A 129 13.62 -1.50 3.56
C ASP A 129 12.65 -1.16 2.43
N PHE A 130 11.55 -1.91 2.29
CA PHE A 130 10.52 -1.58 1.31
C PHE A 130 9.86 -0.24 1.60
N ILE A 131 9.62 0.09 2.86
CA ILE A 131 9.06 1.38 3.27
C ILE A 131 9.98 2.53 2.82
N ARG A 132 11.27 2.44 3.10
CA ARG A 132 12.24 3.49 2.74
C ARG A 132 12.35 3.66 1.22
N ARG A 133 12.42 2.53 0.50
CA ARG A 133 12.48 2.55 -0.97
C ARG A 133 11.22 3.15 -1.57
N ALA A 134 10.05 2.82 -1.02
CA ALA A 134 8.77 3.35 -1.47
C ALA A 134 8.70 4.86 -1.28
N ASN A 135 9.13 5.36 -0.12
CA ASN A 135 9.12 6.78 0.16
C ASN A 135 10.07 7.54 -0.77
N ARG A 136 11.24 6.98 -1.05
CA ARG A 136 12.15 7.56 -2.05
C ARG A 136 11.56 7.56 -3.45
N PHE A 137 10.94 6.44 -3.84
CA PHE A 137 10.34 6.31 -5.17
C PHE A 137 9.22 7.34 -5.38
N ARG A 138 8.42 7.58 -4.35
CA ARG A 138 7.33 8.57 -4.38
C ARG A 138 7.80 9.98 -4.04
N GLN A 139 9.09 10.18 -3.79
CA GLN A 139 9.69 11.48 -3.45
C GLN A 139 9.07 12.09 -2.20
N ILE A 140 8.74 11.26 -1.23
CA ILE A 140 8.19 11.70 0.06
C ILE A 140 9.35 12.06 0.98
N ILE A 141 9.32 13.27 1.52
CA ILE A 141 10.28 13.73 2.51
C ILE A 141 9.76 13.33 3.89
N THR A 142 10.53 12.51 4.57
CA THR A 142 10.15 12.00 5.90
C THR A 142 11.03 12.56 7.00
#